data_d333f3e9abbb04f212a8e95423fafcce
#
_entry.id   d333f3e9abbb04f212a8e95423fafcce
#
_cell.length_a   1.000
_cell.length_b   1.000
_cell.length_c   1.000
_cell.angle_alpha   90.00
_cell.angle_beta   90.00
_cell.angle_gamma   90.00
#
_symmetry.space_group_name_H-M   'P 1'
#
loop_
_entity.id
_entity.type
_entity.pdbx_description
1 polymer ?
#
loop_
_entity_poly.entity_id
_entity_poly.type
_entity_poly.pdbx_seq_one_letter_code
_entity_poly.pdbx_strand_id
1 'polypeptide(L)'
;MLFLKNSRIIYYKYRVNKYVFSVFSRSSNTFNKNENILLPLQQKQIEEKWKDVIVDYSNENVLHNARSHEKKYILSMFPYPSGNLHLGHVRVYTISDVMARFYRMKGWKVIHPMGWDAFGLPAENAAIERGVDPHEWTKSNINSMKNQLKSLGLSFDWWREVATCDPDYYKWTQFIFLKLFQEGLAYRKEAIVNWDPIDQTVLANEQVDENGFSWRSGAKVEKKVLTQWFIKSTKFSKDLLKDLSDPHLKNWKDISTIQKNWIGDCNGYVIEMRLIDSNNKLIDSFSYLPVWMSEPEYLTSIGFLSVKSDHILNTESHIDYSIDGFKVLNIKAVDPISKRLIPIIVNVGAVDEEVEIQVGLPHLRERDHQICEKLKLAIPQPIIESEKKILREQIITKLKEINSGGYECSSVLKDWLISRQRYWGTPIPIVYCNDCGTVPVPEE
;
A
#
# COMPACT_ATOMS: atom_id res chain seq x y z
N MET A 1 5.31 14.57 -6.02
CA MET A 1 5.78 15.68 -6.88
C MET A 1 7.05 15.26 -7.63
N LEU A 2 7.04 14.11 -8.27
CA LEU A 2 8.16 13.53 -9.02
C LEU A 2 7.65 12.81 -10.28
N PHE A 3 6.89 13.56 -11.10
CA PHE A 3 6.52 13.16 -12.47
C PHE A 3 6.70 14.35 -13.44
N LEU A 4 7.77 15.12 -13.27
CA LEU A 4 8.06 16.26 -14.13
C LEU A 4 9.56 16.42 -14.39
N LYS A 5 10.20 15.36 -14.93
CA LYS A 5 11.41 15.52 -15.78
C LYS A 5 11.45 14.34 -16.74
N ASN A 6 11.11 14.59 -17.98
CA ASN A 6 11.16 13.74 -19.18
C ASN A 6 9.85 13.10 -19.67
N SER A 7 8.74 13.78 -19.55
CA SER A 7 7.63 13.51 -20.47
C SER A 7 7.22 14.82 -21.13
N ARG A 8 7.25 14.81 -22.46
CA ARG A 8 6.63 15.86 -23.30
C ARG A 8 5.24 16.11 -22.76
N ILE A 9 4.99 17.33 -22.31
CA ILE A 9 3.67 17.79 -21.91
C ILE A 9 2.76 17.64 -23.13
N ILE A 10 1.99 16.55 -23.15
CA ILE A 10 0.86 16.45 -24.07
C ILE A 10 -0.21 17.34 -23.45
N TYR A 11 -0.30 18.57 -23.90
CA TYR A 11 -1.46 19.41 -23.71
C TYR A 11 -2.66 18.71 -24.32
N TYR A 12 -3.41 17.94 -23.53
CA TYR A 12 -4.78 17.66 -23.86
C TYR A 12 -5.52 19.01 -23.79
N LYS A 13 -5.62 19.66 -24.95
CA LYS A 13 -6.64 20.69 -25.19
C LYS A 13 -7.99 20.02 -24.99
N TYR A 14 -8.50 20.03 -23.77
CA TYR A 14 -9.93 19.84 -23.57
C TYR A 14 -10.60 20.97 -24.38
N ARG A 15 -11.20 20.60 -25.48
CA ARG A 15 -12.20 21.39 -26.14
C ARG A 15 -13.37 21.53 -25.16
N VAL A 16 -13.28 22.49 -24.26
CA VAL A 16 -14.44 22.98 -23.53
C VAL A 16 -15.40 23.47 -24.61
N ASN A 17 -16.51 22.80 -24.73
CA ASN A 17 -17.47 22.99 -25.78
C ASN A 17 -17.83 24.48 -25.83
N LYS A 18 -17.65 25.15 -26.95
CA LYS A 18 -17.99 26.56 -27.21
C LYS A 18 -19.40 26.95 -26.77
N TYR A 19 -20.26 25.98 -26.51
CA TYR A 19 -21.66 26.19 -26.09
C TYR A 19 -21.80 26.68 -24.63
N VAL A 20 -20.86 26.39 -23.71
CA VAL A 20 -20.95 26.89 -22.33
C VAL A 20 -20.61 28.39 -22.26
N PHE A 21 -19.72 28.88 -23.10
CA PHE A 21 -19.39 30.31 -23.16
C PHE A 21 -20.43 31.12 -23.95
N SER A 22 -21.18 30.51 -24.89
CA SER A 22 -22.20 31.25 -25.65
C SER A 22 -23.48 31.51 -24.86
N VAL A 23 -23.80 30.73 -23.83
CA VAL A 23 -24.93 31.00 -22.94
C VAL A 23 -24.65 32.18 -22.01
N PHE A 24 -23.39 32.34 -21.55
CA PHE A 24 -23.00 33.48 -20.75
C PHE A 24 -22.76 34.76 -21.56
N SER A 25 -22.39 34.67 -22.85
CA SER A 25 -22.17 35.85 -23.69
C SER A 25 -23.44 36.41 -24.35
N ARG A 26 -24.52 35.62 -24.44
CA ARG A 26 -25.82 36.12 -24.95
C ARG A 26 -26.70 36.79 -23.89
N SER A 27 -26.39 36.61 -22.60
CA SER A 27 -27.10 37.27 -21.51
C SER A 27 -26.53 38.66 -21.17
N SER A 28 -25.42 39.07 -21.78
CA SER A 28 -24.73 40.32 -21.42
C SER A 28 -25.18 41.55 -22.21
N ASN A 29 -26.14 41.42 -23.15
CA ASN A 29 -26.53 42.57 -23.98
C ASN A 29 -27.85 43.25 -23.60
N THR A 30 -28.43 42.94 -22.45
CA THR A 30 -29.63 43.63 -21.93
C THR A 30 -29.57 44.02 -20.46
N PHE A 31 -28.41 43.93 -19.83
CA PHE A 31 -28.23 44.48 -18.48
C PHE A 31 -27.87 45.96 -18.57
N ASN A 32 -28.80 46.78 -18.12
CA ASN A 32 -28.66 48.21 -17.94
C ASN A 32 -27.42 48.51 -17.10
N LYS A 33 -26.54 49.39 -17.56
CA LYS A 33 -25.26 49.77 -16.91
C LYS A 33 -25.42 50.43 -15.54
N ASN A 34 -26.60 50.43 -14.95
CA ASN A 34 -26.89 50.98 -13.61
C ASN A 34 -27.39 49.97 -12.58
N GLU A 35 -27.28 48.63 -12.84
CA GLU A 35 -27.62 47.67 -11.84
C GLU A 35 -26.41 47.49 -10.89
N ASN A 36 -26.59 47.99 -9.70
CA ASN A 36 -25.89 47.74 -8.44
C ASN A 36 -24.86 46.63 -8.48
N ILE A 37 -23.63 46.95 -8.79
CA ILE A 37 -22.48 46.15 -8.37
C ILE A 37 -22.55 46.18 -6.84
N LEU A 38 -23.00 45.09 -6.20
CA LEU A 38 -22.95 44.93 -4.77
C LEU A 38 -21.54 45.26 -4.32
N LEU A 39 -21.39 46.32 -3.56
CA LEU A 39 -20.08 46.70 -3.04
C LEU A 39 -19.52 45.51 -2.26
N PRO A 40 -18.22 45.21 -2.32
CA PRO A 40 -17.60 44.09 -1.61
C PRO A 40 -17.98 44.02 -0.14
N LEU A 41 -18.28 45.14 0.48
CA LEU A 41 -18.75 45.24 1.87
C LEU A 41 -20.17 44.65 2.05
N GLN A 42 -21.08 44.91 1.08
CA GLN A 42 -22.46 44.39 1.11
C GLN A 42 -22.46 42.88 0.84
N GLN A 43 -21.61 42.40 -0.08
CA GLN A 43 -21.43 40.98 -0.34
C GLN A 43 -20.98 40.26 0.92
N LYS A 44 -19.94 40.78 1.61
CA LYS A 44 -19.44 40.22 2.87
C LYS A 44 -20.51 40.17 3.96
N GLN A 45 -21.35 41.23 4.07
CA GLN A 45 -22.46 41.25 5.04
C GLN A 45 -23.52 40.18 4.74
N ILE A 46 -23.82 39.93 3.46
CA ILE A 46 -24.75 38.88 3.03
C ILE A 46 -24.17 37.51 3.33
N GLU A 47 -22.91 37.28 3.00
CA GLU A 47 -22.21 36.04 3.28
C GLU A 47 -22.19 35.74 4.79
N GLU A 48 -21.85 36.72 5.63
CA GLU A 48 -21.83 36.60 7.09
C GLU A 48 -23.22 36.28 7.65
N LYS A 49 -24.26 36.92 7.13
CA LYS A 49 -25.66 36.68 7.55
C LYS A 49 -26.11 35.24 7.29
N TRP A 50 -25.72 34.67 6.17
CA TRP A 50 -26.21 33.35 5.73
C TRP A 50 -25.27 32.21 6.06
N LYS A 51 -24.05 32.50 6.50
CA LYS A 51 -22.99 31.54 6.76
C LYS A 51 -23.46 30.38 7.65
N ASP A 52 -24.00 30.72 8.83
CA ASP A 52 -24.42 29.71 9.79
C ASP A 52 -25.65 28.92 9.31
N VAL A 53 -26.58 29.58 8.63
CA VAL A 53 -27.78 28.93 8.05
C VAL A 53 -27.38 27.91 6.97
N ILE A 54 -26.35 28.21 6.17
CA ILE A 54 -25.89 27.33 5.11
C ILE A 54 -25.13 26.11 5.69
N VAL A 55 -24.41 26.30 6.78
CA VAL A 55 -23.66 25.23 7.46
C VAL A 55 -24.58 24.31 8.27
N ASP A 56 -25.65 24.85 8.82
CA ASP A 56 -26.58 24.14 9.72
C ASP A 56 -27.55 23.18 9.00
N TYR A 57 -27.47 23.09 7.65
CA TYR A 57 -28.23 22.13 6.86
C TYR A 57 -27.81 20.66 7.10
N SER A 58 -26.81 20.44 7.92
CA SER A 58 -26.24 19.14 8.26
C SER A 58 -26.84 18.51 9.53
N ASN A 59 -27.98 19.02 10.01
CA ASN A 59 -28.60 18.54 11.23
C ASN A 59 -29.27 17.15 10.99
N GLU A 60 -29.22 16.27 11.99
CA GLU A 60 -29.83 14.92 11.98
C GLU A 60 -31.28 14.93 11.51
N ASN A 61 -32.01 16.00 11.82
CA ASN A 61 -33.39 16.26 11.41
C ASN A 61 -33.59 16.31 9.88
N VAL A 62 -32.56 16.67 9.09
CA VAL A 62 -32.65 16.70 7.62
C VAL A 62 -32.77 15.31 7.03
N LEU A 63 -32.12 14.31 7.66
CA LEU A 63 -32.25 12.91 7.24
C LEU A 63 -33.66 12.34 7.49
N HIS A 64 -34.32 12.77 8.57
CA HIS A 64 -35.68 12.35 8.88
C HIS A 64 -36.73 13.01 7.99
N ASN A 65 -36.47 14.24 7.51
CA ASN A 65 -37.40 15.01 6.67
C ASN A 65 -37.22 14.78 5.16
N ALA A 66 -36.32 13.89 4.74
CA ALA A 66 -36.14 13.59 3.34
C ALA A 66 -37.42 12.95 2.73
N ARG A 67 -37.87 13.50 1.60
CA ARG A 67 -39.10 13.07 0.90
C ARG A 67 -38.92 11.75 0.13
N SER A 68 -37.68 11.40 -0.21
CA SER A 68 -37.35 10.18 -0.97
C SER A 68 -36.80 9.10 -0.04
N HIS A 69 -37.08 7.85 -0.39
CA HIS A 69 -36.39 6.68 0.21
C HIS A 69 -34.99 6.47 -0.35
N GLU A 70 -34.61 7.18 -1.41
CA GLU A 70 -33.29 7.08 -2.02
C GLU A 70 -32.20 7.68 -1.13
N LYS A 71 -31.03 7.02 -1.13
CA LYS A 71 -29.91 7.35 -0.27
C LYS A 71 -28.67 7.65 -1.11
N LYS A 72 -27.87 8.62 -0.67
CA LYS A 72 -26.53 8.87 -1.18
C LYS A 72 -25.54 8.98 -0.05
N TYR A 73 -24.42 8.28 -0.20
CA TYR A 73 -23.26 8.44 0.63
C TYR A 73 -22.18 9.14 -0.19
N ILE A 74 -21.80 10.34 0.24
CA ILE A 74 -20.83 11.19 -0.46
C ILE A 74 -19.66 11.36 0.48
N LEU A 75 -18.55 10.71 0.14
CA LEU A 75 -17.34 10.69 0.95
C LEU A 75 -16.22 11.39 0.21
N SER A 76 -15.65 12.42 0.83
CA SER A 76 -14.38 13.01 0.40
C SER A 76 -13.22 12.30 1.08
N MET A 77 -12.06 12.32 0.46
CA MET A 77 -10.82 11.88 1.11
C MET A 77 -10.56 12.78 2.34
N PHE A 78 -10.30 12.16 3.48
CA PHE A 78 -9.99 12.86 4.72
C PHE A 78 -8.64 13.59 4.61
N PRO A 79 -8.53 14.85 5.07
CA PRO A 79 -7.26 15.56 5.08
C PRO A 79 -6.36 15.09 6.21
N TYR A 80 -5.05 15.24 6.00
CA TYR A 80 -4.06 15.13 7.07
C TYR A 80 -4.03 16.43 7.88
N PRO A 81 -4.27 16.42 9.20
CA PRO A 81 -4.25 17.64 10.02
C PRO A 81 -2.81 18.03 10.39
N SER A 82 -1.97 18.27 9.41
CA SER A 82 -0.55 18.64 9.59
C SER A 82 -0.28 20.15 9.41
N GLY A 83 -1.30 20.95 9.07
CA GLY A 83 -1.19 22.38 8.84
C GLY A 83 -2.48 22.99 8.31
N ASN A 84 -2.37 24.14 7.61
CA ASN A 84 -3.52 24.80 7.02
C ASN A 84 -4.02 24.12 5.73
N LEU A 85 -5.29 24.35 5.39
CA LEU A 85 -5.83 23.96 4.09
C LEU A 85 -5.15 24.73 2.95
N HIS A 86 -5.11 24.10 1.79
CA HIS A 86 -4.64 24.71 0.55
C HIS A 86 -5.68 24.54 -0.58
N LEU A 87 -5.49 25.16 -1.73
CA LEU A 87 -6.44 25.14 -2.85
C LEU A 87 -6.81 23.73 -3.33
N GLY A 88 -5.92 22.74 -3.19
CA GLY A 88 -6.23 21.34 -3.47
C GLY A 88 -7.37 20.79 -2.60
N HIS A 89 -7.35 21.12 -1.31
CA HIS A 89 -8.43 20.77 -0.37
C HIS A 89 -9.73 21.48 -0.75
N VAL A 90 -9.68 22.79 -1.07
CA VAL A 90 -10.86 23.55 -1.50
C VAL A 90 -11.50 22.87 -2.71
N ARG A 91 -10.73 22.49 -3.71
CA ARG A 91 -11.24 21.80 -4.91
C ARG A 91 -11.97 20.50 -4.56
N VAL A 92 -11.34 19.64 -3.76
CA VAL A 92 -11.92 18.33 -3.41
C VAL A 92 -13.23 18.49 -2.64
N TYR A 93 -13.23 19.34 -1.62
CA TYR A 93 -14.39 19.49 -0.73
C TYR A 93 -15.52 20.28 -1.35
N THR A 94 -15.23 21.24 -2.22
CA THR A 94 -16.28 21.93 -2.99
C THR A 94 -17.01 20.98 -3.92
N ILE A 95 -16.30 20.07 -4.60
CA ILE A 95 -16.94 19.08 -5.49
C ILE A 95 -17.90 18.20 -4.71
N SER A 96 -17.48 17.66 -3.56
CA SER A 96 -18.33 16.79 -2.74
C SER A 96 -19.52 17.56 -2.14
N ASP A 97 -19.31 18.79 -1.69
CA ASP A 97 -20.36 19.65 -1.14
C ASP A 97 -21.44 20.00 -2.20
N VAL A 98 -21.03 20.34 -3.41
CA VAL A 98 -21.95 20.56 -4.54
C VAL A 98 -22.79 19.32 -4.81
N MET A 99 -22.18 18.14 -4.83
CA MET A 99 -22.90 16.88 -5.03
C MET A 99 -23.87 16.60 -3.87
N ALA A 100 -23.46 16.84 -2.64
CA ALA A 100 -24.31 16.64 -1.46
C ALA A 100 -25.53 17.57 -1.50
N ARG A 101 -25.34 18.86 -1.79
CA ARG A 101 -26.41 19.84 -1.92
C ARG A 101 -27.36 19.49 -3.06
N PHE A 102 -26.84 19.08 -4.21
CA PHE A 102 -27.65 18.69 -5.37
C PHE A 102 -28.61 17.55 -5.03
N TYR A 103 -28.14 16.49 -4.38
CA TYR A 103 -29.00 15.36 -4.00
C TYR A 103 -29.96 15.72 -2.85
N ARG A 104 -29.53 16.55 -1.88
CA ARG A 104 -30.44 17.09 -0.86
C ARG A 104 -31.58 17.90 -1.48
N MET A 105 -31.29 18.76 -2.47
CA MET A 105 -32.31 19.53 -3.21
C MET A 105 -33.29 18.63 -3.94
N LYS A 106 -32.86 17.44 -4.39
CA LYS A 106 -33.76 16.43 -4.96
C LYS A 106 -34.60 15.69 -3.91
N GLY A 107 -34.43 15.97 -2.65
CA GLY A 107 -35.12 15.32 -1.53
C GLY A 107 -34.56 13.96 -1.12
N TRP A 108 -33.35 13.61 -1.56
CA TRP A 108 -32.69 12.35 -1.19
C TRP A 108 -32.10 12.44 0.24
N LYS A 109 -31.99 11.26 0.88
CA LYS A 109 -31.24 11.12 2.13
C LYS A 109 -29.74 11.12 1.81
N VAL A 110 -29.04 12.18 2.20
CA VAL A 110 -27.60 12.31 1.94
C VAL A 110 -26.81 12.23 3.21
N ILE A 111 -25.81 11.37 3.25
CA ILE A 111 -24.76 11.33 4.27
C ILE A 111 -23.49 11.92 3.65
N HIS A 112 -22.99 13.00 4.24
CA HIS A 112 -21.78 13.71 3.79
C HIS A 112 -20.87 13.99 4.99
N PRO A 113 -20.19 12.95 5.52
CA PRO A 113 -19.37 13.07 6.72
C PRO A 113 -18.03 13.75 6.44
N MET A 114 -17.39 14.24 7.48
CA MET A 114 -16.01 14.68 7.50
C MET A 114 -15.22 13.84 8.51
N GLY A 115 -13.96 13.57 8.15
CA GLY A 115 -13.01 12.93 9.06
C GLY A 115 -11.61 13.53 8.91
N TRP A 116 -10.72 13.09 9.78
CA TRP A 116 -9.34 13.53 9.83
C TRP A 116 -8.44 12.29 9.83
N ASP A 117 -7.58 12.18 8.81
CA ASP A 117 -6.54 11.16 8.79
C ASP A 117 -5.36 11.66 9.64
N ALA A 118 -5.47 11.42 10.93
CA ALA A 118 -4.78 12.17 11.97
C ALA A 118 -3.53 11.50 12.53
N PHE A 119 -3.30 10.23 12.16
CA PHE A 119 -2.08 9.52 12.52
C PHE A 119 -0.99 9.67 11.44
N GLY A 120 0.20 9.25 11.78
CA GLY A 120 1.30 9.09 10.84
C GLY A 120 2.32 10.21 10.86
N LEU A 121 3.31 10.01 10.01
CA LEU A 121 4.55 10.76 9.94
C LEU A 121 4.39 12.28 9.68
N PRO A 122 3.42 12.75 8.85
CA PRO A 122 3.28 14.20 8.63
C PRO A 122 2.98 14.99 9.90
N ALA A 123 2.08 14.49 10.74
CA ALA A 123 1.74 15.16 12.00
C ALA A 123 2.87 15.01 13.03
N GLU A 124 3.49 13.84 13.11
CA GLU A 124 4.60 13.57 14.03
C GLU A 124 5.81 14.47 13.72
N ASN A 125 6.25 14.55 12.48
CA ASN A 125 7.39 15.39 12.09
C ASN A 125 7.11 16.88 12.35
N ALA A 126 5.89 17.34 12.01
CA ALA A 126 5.52 18.74 12.28
C ALA A 126 5.50 19.05 13.77
N ALA A 127 5.14 18.08 14.61
CA ALA A 127 5.19 18.23 16.06
C ALA A 127 6.64 18.23 16.58
N ILE A 128 7.49 17.34 16.08
CA ILE A 128 8.92 17.28 16.43
C ILE A 128 9.62 18.60 16.07
N GLU A 129 9.44 19.10 14.84
CA GLU A 129 10.02 20.37 14.39
C GLU A 129 9.65 21.56 15.29
N ARG A 130 8.48 21.51 15.94
CA ARG A 130 7.97 22.57 16.82
C ARG A 130 8.18 22.31 18.28
N GLY A 131 8.68 21.15 18.67
CA GLY A 131 8.88 20.76 20.06
C GLY A 131 7.57 20.63 20.85
N VAL A 132 6.48 20.19 20.20
CA VAL A 132 5.15 20.03 20.81
C VAL A 132 4.70 18.57 20.74
N ASP A 133 3.74 18.21 21.60
CA ASP A 133 3.16 16.86 21.56
C ASP A 133 2.34 16.65 20.28
N PRO A 134 2.48 15.50 19.56
CA PRO A 134 1.75 15.22 18.33
C PRO A 134 0.23 15.23 18.51
N HIS A 135 -0.29 14.81 19.67
CA HIS A 135 -1.72 14.83 19.94
C HIS A 135 -2.25 16.26 20.00
N GLU A 136 -1.60 17.12 20.79
CA GLU A 136 -1.97 18.52 20.93
C GLU A 136 -1.87 19.28 19.60
N TRP A 137 -0.78 19.04 18.88
CA TRP A 137 -0.58 19.61 17.55
C TRP A 137 -1.69 19.20 16.57
N THR A 138 -2.02 17.91 16.54
CA THR A 138 -3.07 17.35 15.68
C THR A 138 -4.43 17.94 16.01
N LYS A 139 -4.82 18.00 17.29
CA LYS A 139 -6.10 18.58 17.74
C LYS A 139 -6.20 20.07 17.40
N SER A 140 -5.13 20.82 17.57
CA SER A 140 -5.08 22.23 17.18
C SER A 140 -5.29 22.43 15.69
N ASN A 141 -4.63 21.61 14.85
CA ASN A 141 -4.80 21.67 13.39
C ASN A 141 -6.21 21.25 12.95
N ILE A 142 -6.79 20.21 13.55
CA ILE A 142 -8.17 19.80 13.27
C ILE A 142 -9.13 20.98 13.51
N ASN A 143 -9.01 21.66 14.64
CA ASN A 143 -9.84 22.82 14.96
C ASN A 143 -9.63 23.97 13.97
N SER A 144 -8.39 24.26 13.59
CA SER A 144 -8.07 25.30 12.61
C SER A 144 -8.67 24.97 11.23
N MET A 145 -8.41 23.76 10.72
CA MET A 145 -8.90 23.32 9.42
C MET A 145 -10.44 23.24 9.37
N LYS A 146 -11.08 22.77 10.46
CA LYS A 146 -12.54 22.76 10.60
C LYS A 146 -13.14 24.16 10.48
N ASN A 147 -12.52 25.15 11.13
CA ASN A 147 -12.94 26.54 11.02
C ASN A 147 -12.76 27.09 9.59
N GLN A 148 -11.66 26.74 8.92
CA GLN A 148 -11.43 27.09 7.52
C GLN A 148 -12.50 26.46 6.60
N LEU A 149 -12.85 25.17 6.78
CA LEU A 149 -13.91 24.50 6.00
C LEU A 149 -15.29 25.14 6.22
N LYS A 150 -15.59 25.48 7.48
CA LYS A 150 -16.83 26.19 7.82
C LYS A 150 -16.86 27.60 7.19
N SER A 151 -15.73 28.29 7.15
CA SER A 151 -15.64 29.63 6.54
C SER A 151 -15.88 29.61 5.02
N LEU A 152 -15.61 28.47 4.35
CA LEU A 152 -15.94 28.24 2.95
C LEU A 152 -17.43 27.91 2.74
N GLY A 153 -18.23 27.81 3.80
CA GLY A 153 -19.66 27.48 3.72
C GLY A 153 -19.95 26.02 3.35
N LEU A 154 -19.01 25.12 3.57
CA LEU A 154 -19.19 23.69 3.25
C LEU A 154 -20.11 23.00 4.28
N SER A 155 -21.08 22.22 3.79
CA SER A 155 -22.13 21.60 4.57
C SER A 155 -21.88 20.13 4.85
N PHE A 156 -20.86 19.84 5.64
CA PHE A 156 -20.60 18.48 6.14
C PHE A 156 -21.52 18.13 7.30
N ASP A 157 -21.77 16.85 7.48
CA ASP A 157 -22.47 16.31 8.66
C ASP A 157 -21.51 16.29 9.87
N TRP A 158 -21.21 17.47 10.45
CA TRP A 158 -20.23 17.64 11.53
C TRP A 158 -20.51 16.79 12.78
N TRP A 159 -21.74 16.37 12.97
CA TRP A 159 -22.11 15.44 14.04
C TRP A 159 -21.65 13.99 13.78
N ARG A 160 -21.23 13.69 12.53
CA ARG A 160 -20.58 12.44 12.12
C ARG A 160 -19.07 12.59 11.95
N GLU A 161 -18.51 13.66 12.49
CA GLU A 161 -17.06 13.91 12.44
C GLU A 161 -16.30 12.81 13.16
N VAL A 162 -15.21 12.32 12.57
CA VAL A 162 -14.32 11.31 13.14
C VAL A 162 -12.86 11.75 13.00
N ALA A 163 -12.02 11.33 13.93
CA ALA A 163 -10.58 11.46 13.78
C ALA A 163 -9.93 10.09 13.99
N THR A 164 -9.06 9.68 13.06
CA THR A 164 -8.45 8.34 13.10
C THR A 164 -7.57 8.12 14.33
N CYS A 165 -7.13 9.20 14.99
CA CYS A 165 -6.35 9.15 16.23
C CYS A 165 -7.20 9.08 17.52
N ASP A 166 -8.52 9.16 17.41
CA ASP A 166 -9.37 9.03 18.59
C ASP A 166 -9.52 7.55 18.99
N PRO A 167 -9.48 7.22 20.31
CA PRO A 167 -9.62 5.85 20.78
C PRO A 167 -10.88 5.15 20.28
N ASP A 168 -11.99 5.88 20.19
CA ASP A 168 -13.26 5.36 19.66
C ASP A 168 -13.21 5.01 18.19
N TYR A 169 -12.26 5.56 17.43
CA TYR A 169 -12.02 5.20 16.04
C TYR A 169 -10.99 4.06 15.92
N TYR A 170 -9.77 4.23 16.48
CA TYR A 170 -8.71 3.26 16.21
C TYR A 170 -8.92 1.91 16.91
N LYS A 171 -9.77 1.80 17.94
CA LYS A 171 -10.21 0.50 18.47
C LYS A 171 -10.77 -0.43 17.38
N TRP A 172 -11.44 0.14 16.37
CA TRP A 172 -11.94 -0.63 15.24
C TRP A 172 -10.84 -1.08 14.28
N THR A 173 -9.82 -0.26 14.09
CA THR A 173 -8.61 -0.64 13.35
C THR A 173 -7.90 -1.80 14.05
N GLN A 174 -7.79 -1.74 15.37
CA GLN A 174 -7.23 -2.83 16.18
C GLN A 174 -8.09 -4.09 16.13
N PHE A 175 -9.42 -3.95 16.20
CA PHE A 175 -10.35 -5.07 16.05
C PHE A 175 -10.20 -5.77 14.69
N ILE A 176 -10.14 -5.01 13.60
CA ILE A 176 -9.92 -5.57 12.26
C ILE A 176 -8.58 -6.31 12.19
N PHE A 177 -7.52 -5.73 12.77
CA PHE A 177 -6.22 -6.41 12.85
C PHE A 177 -6.31 -7.76 13.58
N LEU A 178 -7.00 -7.80 14.71
CA LEU A 178 -7.19 -9.06 15.47
C LEU A 178 -7.94 -10.11 14.65
N LYS A 179 -8.97 -9.73 13.90
CA LYS A 179 -9.68 -10.65 12.98
C LYS A 179 -8.77 -11.16 11.87
N LEU A 180 -7.96 -10.30 11.26
CA LEU A 180 -6.97 -10.70 10.26
C LEU A 180 -5.90 -11.64 10.86
N PHE A 181 -5.51 -11.41 12.11
CA PHE A 181 -4.56 -12.27 12.81
C PHE A 181 -5.18 -13.66 13.11
N GLN A 182 -6.42 -13.72 13.58
CA GLN A 182 -7.16 -14.97 13.83
C GLN A 182 -7.29 -15.82 12.56
N GLU A 183 -7.54 -15.17 11.41
CA GLU A 183 -7.63 -15.82 10.10
C GLU A 183 -6.25 -16.15 9.47
N GLY A 184 -5.15 -15.88 10.17
CA GLY A 184 -3.79 -16.08 9.68
C GLY A 184 -3.42 -15.20 8.47
N LEU A 185 -4.16 -14.10 8.26
CA LEU A 185 -3.88 -13.10 7.22
C LEU A 185 -2.92 -12.01 7.69
N ALA A 186 -2.94 -11.65 8.97
CA ALA A 186 -1.88 -10.85 9.58
C ALA A 186 -0.88 -11.77 10.26
N TYR A 187 0.40 -11.57 9.98
CA TYR A 187 1.47 -12.42 10.51
C TYR A 187 2.75 -11.60 10.73
N ARG A 188 3.61 -12.12 11.58
CA ARG A 188 4.89 -11.51 11.94
C ARG A 188 6.02 -12.37 11.43
N LYS A 189 6.97 -11.78 10.72
CA LYS A 189 8.21 -12.45 10.29
C LYS A 189 9.36 -11.47 10.20
N GLU A 190 10.57 -12.02 10.20
CA GLU A 190 11.75 -11.29 9.79
C GLU A 190 11.74 -11.09 8.28
N ALA A 191 12.07 -9.89 7.87
CA ALA A 191 12.15 -9.53 6.46
C ALA A 191 13.22 -8.47 6.23
N ILE A 192 13.75 -8.49 5.02
CA ILE A 192 14.57 -7.38 4.52
C ILE A 192 13.65 -6.20 4.26
N VAL A 193 13.95 -5.10 4.89
CA VAL A 193 13.17 -3.86 4.77
C VAL A 193 14.05 -2.71 4.31
N ASN A 194 13.43 -1.76 3.65
CA ASN A 194 14.06 -0.49 3.33
C ASN A 194 14.01 0.40 4.57
N TRP A 195 15.16 0.75 5.11
CA TRP A 195 15.29 1.58 6.30
C TRP A 195 15.74 3.00 5.91
N ASP A 196 14.99 3.98 6.38
CA ASP A 196 15.38 5.38 6.31
C ASP A 196 16.15 5.76 7.58
N PRO A 197 17.46 6.06 7.49
CA PRO A 197 18.28 6.37 8.68
C PRO A 197 17.96 7.75 9.27
N ILE A 198 17.40 8.68 8.50
CA ILE A 198 17.02 10.02 8.98
C ILE A 198 15.67 9.96 9.68
N ASP A 199 14.64 9.45 9.00
CA ASP A 199 13.30 9.31 9.58
C ASP A 199 13.18 8.14 10.57
N GLN A 200 14.21 7.30 10.69
CA GLN A 200 14.29 6.12 11.56
C GLN A 200 13.04 5.21 11.43
N THR A 201 12.67 4.91 10.19
CA THR A 201 11.49 4.10 9.89
C THR A 201 11.69 3.19 8.69
N VAL A 202 10.86 2.17 8.62
CA VAL A 202 10.75 1.31 7.45
C VAL A 202 9.96 2.00 6.35
N LEU A 203 10.46 1.91 5.12
CA LEU A 203 9.81 2.41 3.91
C LEU A 203 9.19 1.26 3.11
N ALA A 204 8.05 1.51 2.50
CA ALA A 204 7.53 0.66 1.44
C ALA A 204 8.37 0.83 0.16
N ASN A 205 8.33 -0.16 -0.74
CA ASN A 205 9.13 -0.11 -1.97
C ASN A 205 8.82 1.12 -2.83
N GLU A 206 7.56 1.53 -2.87
CA GLU A 206 7.08 2.71 -3.61
C GLU A 206 7.57 4.03 -3.02
N GLN A 207 8.17 3.99 -1.84
CA GLN A 207 8.74 5.16 -1.13
C GLN A 207 10.25 5.30 -1.36
N VAL A 208 10.83 4.42 -2.15
CA VAL A 208 12.25 4.45 -2.54
C VAL A 208 12.31 4.74 -4.03
N ASP A 209 13.13 5.73 -4.42
CA ASP A 209 13.29 6.08 -5.81
C ASP A 209 14.23 5.09 -6.55
N GLU A 210 14.34 5.24 -7.88
CA GLU A 210 15.17 4.38 -8.74
C GLU A 210 16.67 4.40 -8.38
N ASN A 211 17.12 5.44 -7.64
CA ASN A 211 18.50 5.59 -7.19
C ASN A 211 18.72 5.07 -5.76
N GLY A 212 17.69 4.54 -5.12
CA GLY A 212 17.75 4.00 -3.77
C GLY A 212 17.68 5.06 -2.67
N PHE A 213 17.05 6.22 -2.93
CA PHE A 213 16.86 7.27 -1.93
C PHE A 213 15.41 7.31 -1.46
N SER A 214 15.24 7.69 -0.19
CA SER A 214 13.92 7.96 0.38
C SER A 214 13.27 9.14 -0.34
N TRP A 215 12.05 8.94 -0.87
CA TRP A 215 11.29 10.00 -1.53
C TRP A 215 11.01 11.21 -0.65
N ARG A 216 11.12 11.04 0.66
CA ARG A 216 10.76 12.02 1.68
C ARG A 216 11.96 12.71 2.30
N SER A 217 12.84 11.93 2.97
CA SER A 217 14.01 12.47 3.66
C SER A 217 15.16 12.77 2.70
N GLY A 218 15.16 12.18 1.51
CA GLY A 218 16.28 12.23 0.57
C GLY A 218 17.49 11.42 1.04
N ALA A 219 17.37 10.66 2.13
CA ALA A 219 18.44 9.81 2.63
C ALA A 219 18.65 8.59 1.73
N LYS A 220 19.88 8.11 1.62
CA LYS A 220 20.15 6.82 1.01
C LYS A 220 19.57 5.72 1.90
N VAL A 221 18.72 4.90 1.31
CA VAL A 221 18.02 3.82 2.02
C VAL A 221 19.00 2.69 2.35
N GLU A 222 18.92 2.19 3.56
CA GLU A 222 19.69 1.02 4.02
C GLU A 222 18.79 -0.22 3.98
N LYS A 223 19.37 -1.38 3.64
CA LYS A 223 18.69 -2.67 3.80
C LYS A 223 18.95 -3.21 5.20
N LYS A 224 17.88 -3.46 5.96
CA LYS A 224 17.97 -4.05 7.32
C LYS A 224 17.06 -5.26 7.43
N VAL A 225 17.46 -6.22 8.24
CA VAL A 225 16.57 -7.32 8.65
C VAL A 225 15.87 -6.92 9.92
N LEU A 226 14.56 -6.83 9.87
CA LEU A 226 13.73 -6.49 11.02
C LEU A 226 12.52 -7.41 11.09
N THR A 227 12.12 -7.79 12.29
CA THR A 227 10.87 -8.53 12.50
C THR A 227 9.70 -7.57 12.39
N GLN A 228 8.84 -7.79 11.40
CA GLN A 228 7.77 -6.88 11.02
C GLN A 228 6.43 -7.60 10.88
N TRP A 229 5.35 -6.82 10.89
CA TRP A 229 4.00 -7.29 10.64
C TRP A 229 3.61 -7.10 9.18
N PHE A 230 3.01 -8.16 8.61
CA PHE A 230 2.55 -8.21 7.24
C PHE A 230 1.10 -8.65 7.16
N ILE A 231 0.42 -8.20 6.11
CA ILE A 231 -0.88 -8.73 5.69
C ILE A 231 -0.68 -9.50 4.38
N LYS A 232 -1.21 -10.73 4.31
CA LYS A 232 -1.12 -11.65 3.16
C LYS A 232 -1.96 -11.18 1.98
N SER A 233 -1.62 -10.01 1.42
CA SER A 233 -2.30 -9.45 0.24
C SER A 233 -2.07 -10.30 -1.01
N THR A 234 -0.92 -10.95 -1.12
CA THR A 234 -0.59 -11.86 -2.24
C THR A 234 -1.55 -13.04 -2.37
N LYS A 235 -2.16 -13.49 -1.26
CA LYS A 235 -3.18 -14.54 -1.26
C LYS A 235 -4.39 -14.21 -2.15
N PHE A 236 -4.69 -12.94 -2.33
CA PHE A 236 -5.85 -12.42 -3.07
C PHE A 236 -5.49 -11.82 -4.43
N SER A 237 -4.24 -11.93 -4.88
CA SER A 237 -3.72 -11.27 -6.08
C SER A 237 -4.58 -11.54 -7.32
N LYS A 238 -4.92 -12.80 -7.54
CA LYS A 238 -5.71 -13.24 -8.70
C LYS A 238 -7.14 -12.71 -8.66
N ASP A 239 -7.78 -12.73 -7.49
CA ASP A 239 -9.13 -12.21 -7.31
C ASP A 239 -9.15 -10.68 -7.48
N LEU A 240 -8.18 -9.97 -6.88
CA LEU A 240 -8.02 -8.53 -7.07
C LEU A 240 -7.84 -8.17 -8.54
N LEU A 241 -6.99 -8.90 -9.26
CA LEU A 241 -6.77 -8.66 -10.70
C LEU A 241 -8.04 -8.89 -11.51
N LYS A 242 -8.79 -9.95 -11.20
CA LYS A 242 -10.07 -10.28 -11.85
C LYS A 242 -11.10 -9.18 -11.60
N ASP A 243 -11.24 -8.71 -10.38
CA ASP A 243 -12.25 -7.74 -9.97
C ASP A 243 -12.02 -6.34 -10.58
N LEU A 244 -10.80 -6.01 -11.00
CA LEU A 244 -10.52 -4.79 -11.77
C LEU A 244 -11.20 -4.77 -13.15
N SER A 245 -11.76 -5.88 -13.59
CA SER A 245 -12.53 -6.00 -14.83
C SER A 245 -14.04 -5.91 -14.61
N ASP A 246 -14.52 -5.61 -13.38
CA ASP A 246 -15.93 -5.47 -13.05
C ASP A 246 -16.57 -4.34 -13.88
N PRO A 247 -17.72 -4.57 -14.55
CA PRO A 247 -18.44 -3.58 -15.34
C PRO A 247 -18.82 -2.31 -14.56
N HIS A 248 -18.96 -2.39 -13.23
CA HIS A 248 -19.24 -1.21 -12.38
C HIS A 248 -18.05 -0.24 -12.33
N LEU A 249 -16.83 -0.70 -12.64
CA LEU A 249 -15.62 0.11 -12.70
C LEU A 249 -15.37 0.77 -14.06
N LYS A 250 -16.35 0.77 -14.97
CA LYS A 250 -16.19 1.30 -16.33
C LYS A 250 -15.66 2.74 -16.43
N ASN A 251 -15.91 3.56 -15.41
CA ASN A 251 -15.45 4.94 -15.35
C ASN A 251 -14.07 5.08 -14.66
N TRP A 252 -13.48 3.96 -14.22
CA TRP A 252 -12.21 3.90 -13.49
C TRP A 252 -11.07 3.32 -14.32
N LYS A 253 -11.19 3.33 -15.65
CA LYS A 253 -10.27 2.65 -16.56
C LYS A 253 -8.79 2.99 -16.30
N ASP A 254 -8.47 4.27 -16.12
CA ASP A 254 -7.10 4.72 -15.88
C ASP A 254 -6.58 4.21 -14.52
N ILE A 255 -7.42 4.30 -13.48
CA ILE A 255 -7.08 3.79 -12.13
C ILE A 255 -6.93 2.27 -12.15
N SER A 256 -7.85 1.55 -12.80
CA SER A 256 -7.76 0.09 -12.94
C SER A 256 -6.48 -0.33 -13.66
N THR A 257 -6.03 0.43 -14.65
CA THR A 257 -4.76 0.17 -15.36
C THR A 257 -3.57 0.34 -14.42
N ILE A 258 -3.53 1.40 -13.62
CA ILE A 258 -2.48 1.62 -12.62
C ILE A 258 -2.45 0.47 -11.60
N GLN A 259 -3.62 0.06 -11.09
CA GLN A 259 -3.72 -1.04 -10.14
C GLN A 259 -3.31 -2.39 -10.74
N LYS A 260 -3.67 -2.66 -12.00
CA LYS A 260 -3.18 -3.85 -12.73
C LYS A 260 -1.66 -3.90 -12.81
N ASN A 261 -1.04 -2.76 -13.11
CA ASN A 261 0.42 -2.68 -13.17
C ASN A 261 1.08 -2.93 -11.80
N TRP A 262 0.45 -2.47 -10.70
CA TRP A 262 0.95 -2.75 -9.36
C TRP A 262 0.78 -4.21 -8.93
N ILE A 263 -0.34 -4.84 -9.31
CA ILE A 263 -0.58 -6.26 -9.00
C ILE A 263 0.33 -7.13 -9.88
N GLY A 264 0.52 -6.74 -11.15
CA GLY A 264 1.24 -7.51 -12.15
C GLY A 264 0.48 -8.75 -12.63
N ASP A 265 1.09 -9.51 -13.54
CA ASP A 265 0.50 -10.74 -14.05
C ASP A 265 0.61 -11.87 -13.04
N CYS A 266 -0.52 -12.41 -12.62
CA CYS A 266 -0.58 -13.52 -11.67
C CYS A 266 -0.34 -14.86 -12.38
N ASN A 267 0.88 -15.08 -12.85
CA ASN A 267 1.31 -16.23 -13.65
C ASN A 267 2.29 -17.17 -12.94
N GLY A 268 2.43 -17.03 -11.64
CA GLY A 268 3.32 -17.85 -10.82
C GLY A 268 2.87 -17.92 -9.36
N TYR A 269 3.76 -18.42 -8.52
CA TYR A 269 3.52 -18.73 -7.11
C TYR A 269 4.70 -18.28 -6.26
N VAL A 270 4.45 -17.72 -5.09
CA VAL A 270 5.49 -17.52 -4.08
C VAL A 270 5.55 -18.73 -3.17
N ILE A 271 6.77 -19.23 -2.94
CA ILE A 271 7.08 -20.37 -2.07
C ILE A 271 8.02 -19.87 -0.98
N GLU A 272 7.63 -20.03 0.28
CA GLU A 272 8.45 -19.65 1.41
C GLU A 272 9.37 -20.81 1.81
N MET A 273 10.69 -20.62 1.63
CA MET A 273 11.72 -21.59 1.97
C MET A 273 12.45 -21.18 3.24
N ARG A 274 12.58 -22.11 4.19
CA ARG A 274 13.41 -21.87 5.39
C ARG A 274 14.86 -21.80 5.02
N LEU A 275 15.62 -20.94 5.75
CA LEU A 275 17.06 -20.85 5.62
C LEU A 275 17.75 -21.53 6.80
N ILE A 276 18.79 -22.29 6.51
CA ILE A 276 19.65 -22.94 7.51
C ILE A 276 21.11 -22.67 7.21
N ASP A 277 21.92 -22.66 8.26
CA ASP A 277 23.38 -22.56 8.19
C ASP A 277 24.06 -23.93 7.89
N SER A 278 25.36 -23.93 7.83
CA SER A 278 26.18 -25.13 7.62
C SER A 278 26.02 -26.20 8.72
N ASN A 279 25.52 -25.82 9.89
CA ASN A 279 25.28 -26.73 11.04
C ASN A 279 23.82 -27.21 11.09
N ASN A 280 23.04 -26.97 10.04
CA ASN A 280 21.58 -27.24 9.94
C ASN A 280 20.75 -26.53 11.02
N LYS A 281 21.24 -25.42 11.57
CA LYS A 281 20.49 -24.56 12.46
C LYS A 281 19.77 -23.48 11.66
N LEU A 282 18.58 -23.10 12.13
CA LEU A 282 17.88 -21.92 11.59
C LEU A 282 18.76 -20.69 11.79
N ILE A 283 18.76 -19.83 10.78
CA ILE A 283 19.47 -18.56 10.87
C ILE A 283 18.61 -17.61 11.71
N ASP A 284 19.11 -17.19 12.85
CA ASP A 284 18.36 -16.34 13.79
C ASP A 284 17.95 -14.99 13.19
N SER A 285 18.73 -14.50 12.21
CA SER A 285 18.52 -13.19 11.60
C SER A 285 17.66 -13.20 10.34
N PHE A 286 17.35 -14.36 9.75
CA PHE A 286 16.58 -14.45 8.51
C PHE A 286 16.04 -15.85 8.26
N SER A 287 14.85 -16.15 8.78
CA SER A 287 14.35 -17.53 8.83
C SER A 287 13.72 -18.03 7.52
N TYR A 288 13.23 -17.15 6.64
CA TYR A 288 12.50 -17.52 5.43
C TYR A 288 12.88 -16.68 4.21
N LEU A 289 13.01 -17.35 3.07
CA LEU A 289 13.28 -16.75 1.76
C LEU A 289 12.05 -16.94 0.86
N PRO A 290 11.35 -15.87 0.45
CA PRO A 290 10.25 -15.98 -0.50
C PRO A 290 10.80 -16.14 -1.93
N VAL A 291 10.52 -17.25 -2.57
CA VAL A 291 10.96 -17.58 -3.93
C VAL A 291 9.74 -17.60 -4.85
N TRP A 292 9.76 -16.79 -5.91
CA TRP A 292 8.71 -16.80 -6.92
C TRP A 292 9.05 -17.76 -8.06
N MET A 293 8.05 -18.58 -8.47
CA MET A 293 8.17 -19.55 -9.56
C MET A 293 6.93 -19.52 -10.45
N SER A 294 7.12 -19.45 -11.75
CA SER A 294 6.04 -19.62 -12.75
C SER A 294 5.56 -21.07 -12.83
N GLU A 295 6.46 -22.01 -12.61
CA GLU A 295 6.25 -23.44 -12.78
C GLU A 295 6.60 -24.19 -11.48
N PRO A 296 5.67 -24.23 -10.49
CA PRO A 296 5.91 -24.80 -9.17
C PRO A 296 6.16 -26.32 -9.18
N GLU A 297 5.77 -27.02 -10.26
CA GLU A 297 6.08 -28.43 -10.47
C GLU A 297 7.59 -28.74 -10.41
N TYR A 298 8.42 -27.77 -10.77
CA TYR A 298 9.88 -27.94 -10.71
C TYR A 298 10.50 -27.68 -9.34
N LEU A 299 9.69 -27.47 -8.29
CA LEU A 299 10.20 -27.20 -6.94
C LEU A 299 11.24 -28.24 -6.49
N THR A 300 10.96 -29.52 -6.73
CA THR A 300 11.86 -30.62 -6.35
C THR A 300 13.08 -30.75 -7.25
N SER A 301 13.11 -30.06 -8.40
CA SER A 301 14.19 -30.08 -9.40
C SER A 301 15.05 -28.82 -9.41
N ILE A 302 14.92 -27.95 -8.40
CA ILE A 302 15.75 -26.76 -8.26
C ILE A 302 17.19 -27.16 -7.98
N GLY A 303 18.13 -26.76 -8.82
CA GLY A 303 19.56 -27.00 -8.63
C GLY A 303 20.17 -26.01 -7.63
N PHE A 304 19.80 -24.74 -7.74
CA PHE A 304 20.29 -23.65 -6.86
C PHE A 304 19.29 -22.48 -6.88
N LEU A 305 19.43 -21.58 -5.90
CA LEU A 305 18.83 -20.25 -5.93
C LEU A 305 19.95 -19.22 -6.17
N SER A 306 19.71 -18.26 -7.07
CA SER A 306 20.65 -17.18 -7.32
C SER A 306 20.08 -15.85 -6.81
N VAL A 307 20.84 -15.17 -5.95
CA VAL A 307 20.51 -13.84 -5.43
C VAL A 307 21.39 -12.77 -6.06
N LYS A 308 20.93 -11.53 -6.04
CA LYS A 308 21.67 -10.37 -6.57
C LYS A 308 22.90 -10.06 -5.71
N SER A 309 23.88 -9.35 -6.30
CA SER A 309 25.10 -8.97 -5.61
C SER A 309 24.88 -8.02 -4.42
N ASP A 310 23.82 -7.25 -4.42
CA ASP A 310 23.40 -6.35 -3.34
C ASP A 310 22.43 -6.98 -2.34
N HIS A 311 22.13 -8.28 -2.49
CA HIS A 311 21.25 -8.99 -1.59
C HIS A 311 21.89 -9.16 -0.21
N ILE A 312 21.09 -8.99 0.87
CA ILE A 312 21.55 -9.02 2.26
C ILE A 312 22.26 -10.33 2.65
N LEU A 313 21.94 -11.44 1.99
CA LEU A 313 22.62 -12.71 2.21
C LEU A 313 24.08 -12.71 1.69
N ASN A 314 24.45 -11.76 0.82
CA ASN A 314 25.82 -11.64 0.31
C ASN A 314 26.70 -10.88 1.28
N THR A 315 26.99 -11.46 2.42
CA THR A 315 27.96 -10.94 3.40
C THR A 315 29.22 -11.82 3.39
N GLU A 316 30.35 -11.26 3.78
CA GLU A 316 31.62 -12.02 3.84
C GLU A 316 31.54 -13.23 4.77
N SER A 317 30.77 -13.14 5.86
CA SER A 317 30.53 -14.24 6.81
C SER A 317 29.71 -15.39 6.23
N HIS A 318 28.94 -15.13 5.16
CA HIS A 318 28.09 -16.13 4.52
C HIS A 318 28.71 -16.77 3.28
N ILE A 319 29.90 -16.35 2.86
CA ILE A 319 30.57 -16.95 1.70
C ILE A 319 31.30 -18.22 2.12
N ASP A 320 30.95 -19.34 1.46
CA ASP A 320 31.64 -20.62 1.60
C ASP A 320 32.90 -20.65 0.70
N TYR A 321 32.67 -20.42 -0.60
CA TYR A 321 33.74 -20.29 -1.61
C TYR A 321 33.29 -19.44 -2.81
N SER A 322 34.29 -19.03 -3.61
CA SER A 322 34.06 -18.24 -4.81
C SER A 322 34.81 -18.83 -6.00
N ILE A 323 34.14 -18.95 -7.17
CA ILE A 323 34.70 -19.44 -8.41
C ILE A 323 34.19 -18.57 -9.57
N ASP A 324 35.11 -17.99 -10.37
CA ASP A 324 34.83 -17.33 -11.63
C ASP A 324 33.64 -16.35 -11.61
N GLY A 325 33.59 -15.47 -10.61
CA GLY A 325 32.54 -14.45 -10.46
C GLY A 325 31.25 -14.94 -9.78
N PHE A 326 31.19 -16.21 -9.38
CA PHE A 326 30.14 -16.74 -8.53
C PHE A 326 30.63 -16.88 -7.09
N LYS A 327 29.76 -16.58 -6.14
CA LYS A 327 29.99 -16.90 -4.72
C LYS A 327 28.95 -17.93 -4.29
N VAL A 328 29.37 -19.00 -3.66
CA VAL A 328 28.47 -19.98 -3.06
C VAL A 328 28.36 -19.65 -1.58
N LEU A 329 27.14 -19.61 -1.05
CA LEU A 329 26.90 -19.27 0.34
C LEU A 329 26.91 -20.54 1.21
N ASN A 330 27.38 -20.41 2.46
CA ASN A 330 27.27 -21.44 3.49
C ASN A 330 25.83 -21.59 4.04
N ILE A 331 24.91 -20.78 3.55
CA ILE A 331 23.48 -20.81 3.85
C ILE A 331 22.76 -21.59 2.73
N LYS A 332 21.79 -22.41 3.13
CA LYS A 332 20.97 -23.21 2.19
C LYS A 332 19.50 -22.95 2.43
N ALA A 333 18.72 -22.98 1.36
CA ALA A 333 17.27 -22.98 1.43
C ALA A 333 16.74 -24.41 1.56
N VAL A 334 15.70 -24.60 2.35
CA VAL A 334 15.04 -25.90 2.54
C VAL A 334 13.78 -25.96 1.69
N ASP A 335 13.73 -26.90 0.76
CA ASP A 335 12.49 -27.20 0.03
C ASP A 335 11.39 -27.58 1.05
N PRO A 336 10.27 -26.85 1.08
CA PRO A 336 9.25 -27.06 2.11
C PRO A 336 8.56 -28.42 2.02
N ILE A 337 8.59 -29.08 0.86
CA ILE A 337 7.95 -30.39 0.62
C ILE A 337 8.94 -31.53 0.82
N SER A 338 9.98 -31.58 0.00
CA SER A 338 10.95 -32.69 0.01
C SER A 338 11.99 -32.61 1.12
N LYS A 339 12.09 -31.43 1.81
CA LYS A 339 13.12 -31.12 2.81
C LYS A 339 14.55 -31.13 2.27
N ARG A 340 14.72 -31.18 0.96
CA ARG A 340 16.02 -31.11 0.30
C ARG A 340 16.67 -29.74 0.54
N LEU A 341 17.97 -29.73 0.71
CA LEU A 341 18.78 -28.52 0.85
C LEU A 341 19.16 -27.97 -0.52
N ILE A 342 18.79 -26.74 -0.79
CA ILE A 342 19.05 -26.04 -2.03
C ILE A 342 20.16 -25.03 -1.80
N PRO A 343 21.29 -25.11 -2.51
CA PRO A 343 22.37 -24.15 -2.38
C PRO A 343 21.96 -22.76 -2.86
N ILE A 344 22.50 -21.73 -2.23
CA ILE A 344 22.29 -20.33 -2.61
C ILE A 344 23.62 -19.80 -3.17
N ILE A 345 23.55 -19.17 -4.34
CA ILE A 345 24.69 -18.55 -4.99
C ILE A 345 24.43 -17.05 -5.21
N VAL A 346 25.53 -16.28 -5.25
CA VAL A 346 25.51 -14.90 -5.70
C VAL A 346 26.11 -14.85 -7.10
N ASN A 347 25.35 -14.36 -8.07
CA ASN A 347 25.83 -14.14 -9.42
C ASN A 347 26.23 -12.65 -9.56
N VAL A 348 27.49 -12.40 -9.86
CA VAL A 348 28.03 -11.04 -10.05
C VAL A 348 27.74 -10.53 -11.47
N GLY A 349 27.25 -11.37 -12.39
CA GLY A 349 26.87 -11.03 -13.78
C GLY A 349 25.37 -11.16 -14.00
N ALA A 350 24.82 -10.30 -14.84
CA ALA A 350 23.42 -10.20 -15.30
C ALA A 350 22.40 -11.18 -14.68
N VAL A 351 21.77 -10.76 -13.60
CA VAL A 351 20.52 -11.33 -13.08
C VAL A 351 19.39 -10.57 -13.76
N ASP A 352 18.34 -11.27 -14.16
CA ASP A 352 17.13 -10.66 -14.67
C ASP A 352 16.62 -9.60 -13.65
N GLU A 353 16.53 -8.34 -14.06
CA GLU A 353 16.28 -7.23 -13.15
C GLU A 353 14.91 -7.30 -12.46
N GLU A 354 13.98 -8.07 -13.04
CA GLU A 354 12.60 -8.16 -12.55
C GLU A 354 12.41 -9.06 -11.33
N VAL A 355 13.34 -10.00 -11.08
CA VAL A 355 13.19 -10.99 -10.00
C VAL A 355 14.36 -10.90 -9.02
N GLU A 356 14.04 -10.77 -7.72
CA GLU A 356 15.04 -10.65 -6.65
C GLU A 356 15.85 -11.95 -6.45
N ILE A 357 15.20 -13.09 -6.67
CA ILE A 357 15.77 -14.43 -6.52
C ILE A 357 15.44 -15.25 -7.76
N GLN A 358 16.44 -15.68 -8.46
CA GLN A 358 16.30 -16.57 -9.62
C GLN A 358 16.41 -18.04 -9.21
N VAL A 359 15.55 -18.86 -9.80
CA VAL A 359 15.56 -20.31 -9.60
C VAL A 359 16.39 -20.95 -10.71
N GLY A 360 17.42 -21.65 -10.34
CA GLY A 360 18.25 -22.45 -11.27
C GLY A 360 17.63 -23.82 -11.54
N LEU A 361 17.30 -24.09 -12.81
CA LEU A 361 16.66 -25.33 -13.27
C LEU A 361 17.55 -26.02 -14.29
N PRO A 362 18.55 -26.83 -13.85
CA PRO A 362 19.60 -27.38 -14.72
C PRO A 362 19.08 -28.34 -15.79
N HIS A 363 17.86 -28.90 -15.63
CA HIS A 363 17.24 -29.75 -16.67
C HIS A 363 16.45 -28.97 -17.72
N LEU A 364 16.16 -27.69 -17.47
CA LEU A 364 15.42 -26.86 -18.42
C LEU A 364 16.31 -25.84 -19.14
N ARG A 365 17.39 -25.43 -18.49
CA ARG A 365 18.25 -24.35 -19.00
C ARG A 365 19.70 -24.80 -19.00
N GLU A 366 20.30 -24.85 -20.18
CA GLU A 366 21.71 -25.22 -20.40
C GLU A 366 22.66 -24.36 -19.56
N ARG A 367 22.39 -23.07 -19.43
CA ARG A 367 23.17 -22.16 -18.56
C ARG A 367 23.18 -22.62 -17.11
N ASP A 368 22.02 -23.04 -16.59
CA ASP A 368 21.90 -23.47 -15.18
C ASP A 368 22.59 -24.81 -14.96
N HIS A 369 22.61 -25.68 -15.98
CA HIS A 369 23.38 -26.93 -15.99
C HIS A 369 24.87 -26.65 -15.87
N GLN A 370 25.40 -25.78 -16.75
CA GLN A 370 26.81 -25.37 -16.72
C GLN A 370 27.23 -24.72 -15.39
N ILE A 371 26.34 -23.93 -14.77
CA ILE A 371 26.58 -23.36 -13.47
C ILE A 371 26.69 -24.46 -12.40
N CYS A 372 25.80 -25.45 -12.42
CA CYS A 372 25.89 -26.59 -11.49
C CYS A 372 27.18 -27.36 -11.66
N GLU A 373 27.61 -27.68 -12.90
CA GLU A 373 28.87 -28.36 -13.14
C GLU A 373 30.07 -27.55 -12.67
N LYS A 374 30.12 -26.27 -13.03
CA LYS A 374 31.20 -25.35 -12.68
C LYS A 374 31.38 -25.21 -11.17
N LEU A 375 30.28 -25.08 -10.43
CA LEU A 375 30.26 -24.92 -8.98
C LEU A 375 30.23 -26.26 -8.24
N LYS A 376 30.24 -27.39 -8.96
CA LYS A 376 30.14 -28.75 -8.41
C LYS A 376 28.91 -28.95 -7.52
N LEU A 377 27.77 -28.33 -7.92
CA LEU A 377 26.51 -28.49 -7.24
C LEU A 377 25.81 -29.77 -7.72
N ALA A 378 25.04 -30.38 -6.81
CA ALA A 378 24.25 -31.57 -7.16
C ALA A 378 23.14 -31.20 -8.15
N ILE A 379 23.04 -31.95 -9.26
CA ILE A 379 21.95 -31.82 -10.23
C ILE A 379 20.81 -32.73 -9.78
N PRO A 380 19.61 -32.19 -9.47
CA PRO A 380 18.45 -32.99 -9.06
C PRO A 380 17.96 -33.90 -10.19
N GLN A 381 17.04 -34.80 -9.90
CA GLN A 381 16.40 -35.62 -10.92
C GLN A 381 15.45 -34.79 -11.79
N PRO A 382 15.37 -35.04 -13.10
CA PRO A 382 14.41 -34.38 -14.00
C PRO A 382 12.97 -34.84 -13.67
N ILE A 383 12.03 -33.98 -13.98
CA ILE A 383 10.61 -34.28 -13.87
C ILE A 383 10.13 -34.90 -15.18
N ILE A 384 9.33 -35.96 -15.08
CA ILE A 384 8.73 -36.62 -16.25
C ILE A 384 7.61 -35.72 -16.80
N GLU A 385 7.64 -35.42 -18.08
CA GLU A 385 6.74 -34.47 -18.74
C GLU A 385 5.25 -34.84 -18.55
N SER A 386 4.92 -36.15 -18.62
CA SER A 386 3.55 -36.61 -18.41
C SER A 386 2.98 -36.43 -17.00
N GLU A 387 3.85 -36.23 -16.01
CA GLU A 387 3.47 -36.09 -14.60
C GLU A 387 3.35 -34.64 -14.15
N LYS A 388 3.83 -33.68 -14.93
CA LYS A 388 3.90 -32.26 -14.57
C LYS A 388 2.59 -31.71 -14.03
N LYS A 389 1.48 -31.95 -14.73
CA LYS A 389 0.18 -31.39 -14.33
C LYS A 389 -0.28 -31.89 -12.97
N ILE A 390 -0.13 -33.19 -12.74
CA ILE A 390 -0.52 -33.84 -11.46
C ILE A 390 0.38 -33.33 -10.35
N LEU A 391 1.68 -33.28 -10.60
CA LEU A 391 2.68 -32.81 -9.66
C LEU A 391 2.46 -31.34 -9.27
N ARG A 392 2.11 -30.48 -10.24
CA ARG A 392 1.77 -29.08 -10.01
C ARG A 392 0.60 -28.96 -9.00
N GLU A 393 -0.49 -29.66 -9.22
CA GLU A 393 -1.67 -29.63 -8.34
C GLU A 393 -1.34 -30.13 -6.93
N GLN A 394 -0.57 -31.23 -6.83
CA GLN A 394 -0.11 -31.79 -5.56
C GLN A 394 0.79 -30.84 -4.79
N ILE A 395 1.76 -30.22 -5.45
CA ILE A 395 2.69 -29.26 -4.86
C ILE A 395 1.92 -28.04 -4.35
N ILE A 396 1.03 -27.44 -5.17
CA ILE A 396 0.23 -26.28 -4.79
C ILE A 396 -0.64 -26.59 -3.57
N THR A 397 -1.31 -27.72 -3.57
CA THR A 397 -2.14 -28.15 -2.45
C THR A 397 -1.30 -28.31 -1.18
N LYS A 398 -0.18 -29.01 -1.30
CA LYS A 398 0.71 -29.25 -0.15
C LYS A 398 1.30 -27.96 0.42
N LEU A 399 1.73 -27.01 -0.43
CA LEU A 399 2.23 -25.72 0.00
C LEU A 399 1.18 -24.92 0.80
N LYS A 400 -0.10 -24.96 0.37
CA LYS A 400 -1.21 -24.33 1.11
C LYS A 400 -1.44 -24.98 2.46
N GLU A 401 -1.46 -26.34 2.52
CA GLU A 401 -1.63 -27.07 3.77
C GLU A 401 -0.58 -26.75 4.82
N ILE A 402 0.69 -26.66 4.41
CA ILE A 402 1.81 -26.37 5.32
C ILE A 402 2.06 -24.87 5.48
N ASN A 403 1.17 -24.02 4.93
CA ASN A 403 1.26 -22.56 4.98
C ASN A 403 2.59 -21.98 4.46
N SER A 404 3.17 -22.61 3.42
CA SER A 404 4.41 -22.17 2.76
C SER A 404 4.18 -21.53 1.39
N GLY A 405 3.01 -20.94 1.15
CA GLY A 405 2.66 -20.28 -0.11
C GLY A 405 1.64 -21.05 -0.95
N GLY A 406 1.86 -21.15 -2.27
CA GLY A 406 0.99 -21.87 -3.20
C GLY A 406 -0.24 -21.09 -3.66
N TYR A 407 -0.28 -19.77 -3.49
CA TYR A 407 -1.30 -18.89 -4.06
C TYR A 407 -0.76 -18.26 -5.35
N GLU A 408 -1.64 -18.17 -6.37
CA GLU A 408 -1.28 -17.53 -7.64
C GLU A 408 -1.04 -16.03 -7.43
N CYS A 409 0.15 -15.56 -7.79
CA CYS A 409 0.54 -14.16 -7.67
C CYS A 409 1.56 -13.79 -8.75
N SER A 410 1.82 -12.51 -8.90
CA SER A 410 2.89 -12.01 -9.75
C SER A 410 4.25 -12.04 -9.02
N SER A 411 5.32 -11.86 -9.77
CA SER A 411 6.66 -11.65 -9.23
C SER A 411 6.82 -10.30 -8.51
N VAL A 412 5.94 -9.34 -8.82
CA VAL A 412 6.03 -7.94 -8.39
C VAL A 412 5.32 -7.73 -7.05
N LEU A 413 4.09 -8.25 -6.90
CA LEU A 413 3.28 -8.03 -5.70
C LEU A 413 3.90 -8.73 -4.48
N LYS A 414 4.05 -7.99 -3.41
CA LYS A 414 4.52 -8.48 -2.11
C LYS A 414 3.41 -8.34 -1.07
N ASP A 415 3.51 -9.09 0.02
CA ASP A 415 2.63 -8.91 1.16
C ASP A 415 2.82 -7.51 1.77
N TRP A 416 1.73 -6.94 2.22
CA TRP A 416 1.72 -5.57 2.71
C TRP A 416 2.39 -5.45 4.08
N LEU A 417 3.52 -4.76 4.13
CA LEU A 417 4.23 -4.39 5.35
C LEU A 417 3.47 -3.26 6.05
N ILE A 418 2.82 -3.55 7.18
CA ILE A 418 1.97 -2.59 7.90
C ILE A 418 2.66 -1.92 9.09
N SER A 419 3.63 -2.57 9.71
CA SER A 419 4.32 -1.99 10.88
C SER A 419 5.25 -0.85 10.50
N ARG A 420 5.24 0.19 11.32
CA ARG A 420 6.12 1.35 11.24
C ARG A 420 6.64 1.66 12.65
N GLN A 421 7.84 2.16 12.76
CA GLN A 421 8.47 2.58 14.03
C GLN A 421 8.09 4.03 14.31
N ARG A 422 6.81 4.24 14.67
CA ARG A 422 6.26 5.57 14.93
C ARG A 422 5.64 5.66 16.32
N TYR A 423 5.88 6.77 16.98
CA TYR A 423 5.23 7.12 18.24
C TYR A 423 3.76 7.48 18.00
N TRP A 424 3.48 8.24 16.93
CA TRP A 424 2.14 8.71 16.58
C TRP A 424 1.47 7.78 15.55
N GLY A 425 0.74 6.79 16.03
CA GLY A 425 0.07 5.79 15.21
C GLY A 425 -0.81 4.85 16.04
N THR A 426 -1.64 4.05 15.37
CA THR A 426 -2.43 3.00 16.01
C THR A 426 -1.52 1.90 16.53
N PRO A 427 -1.50 1.60 17.84
CA PRO A 427 -0.73 0.49 18.37
C PRO A 427 -1.25 -0.85 17.85
N ILE A 428 -0.35 -1.75 17.44
CA ILE A 428 -0.72 -3.12 17.10
C ILE A 428 -1.13 -3.85 18.38
N PRO A 429 -2.35 -4.44 18.44
CA PRO A 429 -2.92 -4.99 19.67
C PRO A 429 -2.35 -6.38 20.00
N ILE A 430 -1.03 -6.47 20.15
CA ILE A 430 -0.27 -7.70 20.41
C ILE A 430 0.68 -7.48 21.58
N VAL A 431 0.72 -8.43 22.49
CA VAL A 431 1.71 -8.53 23.57
C VAL A 431 2.69 -9.66 23.26
N TYR A 432 3.96 -9.45 23.54
CA TYR A 432 4.99 -10.48 23.39
C TYR A 432 5.30 -11.08 24.75
N CYS A 433 4.99 -12.36 24.91
CA CYS A 433 5.26 -13.13 26.11
C CYS A 433 6.44 -14.06 25.84
N ASN A 434 7.38 -14.16 26.78
CA ASN A 434 8.54 -15.04 26.62
C ASN A 434 8.15 -16.53 26.54
N ASP A 435 7.07 -16.92 27.22
CA ASP A 435 6.61 -18.31 27.27
C ASP A 435 5.56 -18.63 26.19
N CYS A 436 4.60 -17.69 25.95
CA CYS A 436 3.47 -17.89 25.04
C CYS A 436 3.74 -17.33 23.63
N GLY A 437 4.83 -16.58 23.43
CA GLY A 437 5.14 -15.93 22.16
C GLY A 437 4.26 -14.71 21.87
N THR A 438 3.65 -14.68 20.71
CA THR A 438 2.78 -13.58 20.23
C THR A 438 1.35 -13.77 20.73
N VAL A 439 0.89 -12.90 21.61
CA VAL A 439 -0.43 -13.00 22.27
C VAL A 439 -1.31 -11.82 21.86
N PRO A 440 -2.46 -12.05 21.23
CA PRO A 440 -3.41 -10.98 20.93
C PRO A 440 -4.03 -10.41 22.20
N VAL A 441 -4.23 -9.11 22.24
CA VAL A 441 -4.97 -8.44 23.33
C VAL A 441 -6.44 -8.84 23.24
N PRO A 442 -7.10 -9.21 24.36
CA PRO A 442 -8.54 -9.51 24.36
C PRO A 442 -9.39 -8.35 23.85
N GLU A 443 -10.53 -8.67 23.26
CA GLU A 443 -11.46 -7.67 22.69
C GLU A 443 -12.27 -6.90 23.76
N GLU A 444 -12.24 -7.34 25.04
CA GLU A 444 -12.98 -6.79 26.18
C GLU A 444 -12.24 -5.59 26.82
#